data_5678e89b5f8cc56579e20a59015024b1
#
_entry.id   5678e89b5f8cc56579e20a59015024b1
#
_cell.length_a   1.000
_cell.length_b   1.000
_cell.length_c   1.000
_cell.angle_alpha   90.00
_cell.angle_beta   90.00
_cell.angle_gamma   90.00
#
_symmetry.space_group_name_H-M   'P 1'
#
loop_
_entity.id
_entity.type
_entity.pdbx_description
1 polymer ?
#
loop_
_entity_poly.entity_id
_entity_poly.type
_entity_poly.pdbx_seq_one_letter_code
_entity_poly.pdbx_strand_id
1 'polypeptide(L)'
;MQQYAEQAVRKHVGGYLQAEFNKANRYKKNAPFSNNITRKTIKDILNRSCKQSVRYRTLKEQGATDEEIVRSFRTPHVMTLFTYHGNVDTLMTPIDSIRYYKSFLRAAFMSMDVHTGAVKAYVGGIDYEHFKYDMVMVGRRQVGSAIKPYLYALAMQNGMTPCSTAPNVQRTYGGWTPRNTSRARYGQQVTLRWGLQQSNYWISAYLINLLGPSQFVNILHDFGFYNPDIDRFTSPVLCLGSSELSVGEMCSAYTTFANRGVRCAPLFVTKIEDSHGNVIAKFQPLMNEVISEESAFKMLDMLQAVINGGTGGRLRSRFNIDGQIGGKTGTTNDNSDGWFMGFTPQLVSGCWVGGEDRDIHFDNTSMGQGATMALPIWAYYMKLVYADKRLGYSPSVKFDIPANFNPCQTADSISVNGIQEIYF
;
A
#
# COMPACT_ATOMS: atom_id res chain seq x y z
N MET A 1 -11.63 -17.31 -2.82
CA MET A 1 -10.61 -16.26 -2.62
C MET A 1 -11.17 -15.08 -1.84
N GLN A 2 -12.37 -14.57 -2.15
CA GLN A 2 -12.98 -13.47 -1.40
C GLN A 2 -13.05 -13.76 0.12
N GLN A 3 -13.62 -14.88 0.51
CA GLN A 3 -13.72 -15.30 1.92
C GLN A 3 -12.34 -15.37 2.60
N TYR A 4 -11.29 -15.78 1.88
CA TYR A 4 -9.94 -15.85 2.45
C TYR A 4 -9.36 -14.47 2.73
N ALA A 5 -9.66 -13.47 1.88
CA ALA A 5 -9.28 -12.09 2.11
C ALA A 5 -10.00 -11.50 3.33
N GLU A 6 -11.30 -11.70 3.46
CA GLU A 6 -12.10 -11.28 4.61
C GLU A 6 -11.60 -11.94 5.92
N GLN A 7 -11.33 -13.25 5.87
CA GLN A 7 -10.76 -13.98 7.01
C GLN A 7 -9.38 -13.44 7.41
N ALA A 8 -8.50 -13.14 6.43
CA ALA A 8 -7.19 -12.60 6.68
C ALA A 8 -7.24 -11.22 7.33
N VAL A 9 -8.09 -10.33 6.82
CA VAL A 9 -8.33 -9.00 7.41
C VAL A 9 -8.89 -9.14 8.83
N ARG A 10 -9.96 -9.93 9.01
CA ARG A 10 -10.57 -10.11 10.33
C ARG A 10 -9.61 -10.72 11.34
N LYS A 11 -8.84 -11.75 10.94
CA LYS A 11 -7.85 -12.41 11.79
C LYS A 11 -6.76 -11.47 12.26
N HIS A 12 -6.24 -10.64 11.37
CA HIS A 12 -5.12 -9.77 11.72
C HIS A 12 -5.57 -8.47 12.35
N VAL A 13 -6.51 -7.75 11.73
CA VAL A 13 -6.97 -6.46 12.25
C VAL A 13 -7.85 -6.65 13.48
N GLY A 14 -8.91 -7.47 13.39
CA GLY A 14 -9.83 -7.70 14.51
C GLY A 14 -9.23 -8.54 15.63
N GLY A 15 -8.54 -9.63 15.28
CA GLY A 15 -8.01 -10.59 16.25
C GLY A 15 -6.69 -10.19 16.92
N TYR A 16 -5.94 -9.23 16.34
CA TYR A 16 -4.64 -8.85 16.89
C TYR A 16 -4.42 -7.34 16.96
N LEU A 17 -4.40 -6.63 15.81
CA LEU A 17 -4.02 -5.22 15.79
C LEU A 17 -4.94 -4.33 16.62
N GLN A 18 -6.26 -4.56 16.55
CA GLN A 18 -7.22 -3.76 17.31
C GLN A 18 -7.03 -3.93 18.81
N ALA A 19 -6.76 -5.14 19.26
CA ALA A 19 -6.49 -5.40 20.68
C ALA A 19 -5.21 -4.66 21.15
N GLU A 20 -4.14 -4.73 20.37
CA GLU A 20 -2.90 -3.99 20.66
C GLU A 20 -3.09 -2.47 20.57
N PHE A 21 -3.90 -1.99 19.62
CA PHE A 21 -4.24 -0.57 19.52
C PHE A 21 -5.05 -0.07 20.72
N ASN A 22 -6.04 -0.84 21.14
CA ASN A 22 -6.83 -0.54 22.32
C ASN A 22 -5.97 -0.52 23.60
N LYS A 23 -5.04 -1.49 23.73
CA LYS A 23 -4.08 -1.54 24.82
C LYS A 23 -3.15 -0.32 24.83
N ALA A 24 -2.62 0.07 23.66
CA ALA A 24 -1.76 1.25 23.53
C ALA A 24 -2.48 2.56 23.86
N ASN A 25 -3.80 2.61 23.66
CA ASN A 25 -4.63 3.80 23.91
C ASN A 25 -5.29 3.82 25.29
N ARG A 26 -5.25 2.73 26.07
CA ARG A 26 -6.01 2.54 27.32
C ARG A 26 -5.89 3.70 28.31
N TYR A 27 -4.70 4.28 28.42
CA TYR A 27 -4.41 5.34 29.39
C TYR A 27 -4.17 6.70 28.73
N LYS A 28 -4.37 6.82 27.42
CA LYS A 28 -4.24 8.11 26.74
C LYS A 28 -5.45 8.98 27.01
N LYS A 29 -5.20 10.20 27.47
CA LYS A 29 -6.26 11.19 27.75
C LYS A 29 -7.11 11.53 26.52
N ASN A 30 -6.48 11.52 25.34
CA ASN A 30 -7.10 11.92 24.08
C ASN A 30 -7.45 10.72 23.19
N ALA A 31 -7.46 9.47 23.72
CA ALA A 31 -7.79 8.29 22.92
C ALA A 31 -9.04 8.50 22.04
N PRO A 32 -9.04 7.99 20.81
CA PRO A 32 -8.02 7.18 20.13
C PRO A 32 -6.90 7.98 19.45
N PHE A 33 -6.89 9.29 19.60
CA PHE A 33 -5.93 10.19 18.94
C PHE A 33 -4.51 10.03 19.51
N SER A 34 -3.53 10.31 18.67
CA SER A 34 -2.11 10.29 19.03
C SER A 34 -1.77 11.36 20.07
N ASN A 35 -0.60 11.24 20.70
CA ASN A 35 -0.13 12.21 21.69
C ASN A 35 0.30 13.56 21.07
N ASN A 36 0.55 13.59 19.77
CA ASN A 36 1.08 14.74 19.04
C ASN A 36 0.00 15.77 18.63
N ILE A 37 -1.27 15.42 18.78
CA ILE A 37 -2.39 16.24 18.32
C ILE A 37 -2.84 17.25 19.41
N THR A 38 -3.22 18.45 18.98
CA THR A 38 -3.77 19.47 19.88
C THR A 38 -5.25 19.20 20.20
N ARG A 39 -5.71 19.68 21.37
CA ARG A 39 -7.14 19.61 21.73
C ARG A 39 -8.04 20.33 20.71
N LYS A 40 -7.54 21.43 20.12
CA LYS A 40 -8.26 22.16 19.06
C LYS A 40 -8.48 21.27 17.86
N THR A 41 -7.43 20.62 17.35
CA THR A 41 -7.52 19.71 16.19
C THR A 41 -8.49 18.54 16.45
N ILE A 42 -8.45 17.94 17.66
CA ILE A 42 -9.41 16.89 18.04
C ILE A 42 -10.86 17.41 17.97
N LYS A 43 -11.10 18.60 18.52
CA LYS A 43 -12.43 19.23 18.48
C LYS A 43 -12.88 19.47 17.03
N ASP A 44 -11.99 19.94 16.18
CA ASP A 44 -12.28 20.21 14.78
C ASP A 44 -12.60 18.91 14.01
N ILE A 45 -11.84 17.83 14.26
CA ILE A 45 -12.11 16.49 13.68
C ILE A 45 -13.50 15.99 14.12
N LEU A 46 -13.80 16.02 15.41
CA LEU A 46 -15.09 15.56 15.92
C LEU A 46 -16.26 16.41 15.39
N ASN A 47 -16.11 17.73 15.36
CA ASN A 47 -17.13 18.64 14.80
C ASN A 47 -17.38 18.36 13.32
N ARG A 48 -16.32 18.15 12.52
CA ARG A 48 -16.45 17.75 11.11
C ARG A 48 -17.23 16.43 10.97
N SER A 49 -16.90 15.43 11.77
CA SER A 49 -17.60 14.14 11.77
C SER A 49 -19.06 14.27 12.20
N CYS A 50 -19.38 15.11 13.20
CA CYS A 50 -20.76 15.41 13.57
C CYS A 50 -21.53 16.00 12.38
N LYS A 51 -20.97 17.01 11.68
CA LYS A 51 -21.58 17.65 10.52
C LYS A 51 -21.78 16.71 9.34
N GLN A 52 -20.93 15.72 9.17
CA GLN A 52 -21.03 14.70 8.12
C GLN A 52 -22.04 13.57 8.44
N SER A 53 -22.50 13.47 9.68
CA SER A 53 -23.42 12.42 10.13
C SER A 53 -24.84 12.59 9.58
N VAL A 54 -25.55 11.47 9.41
CA VAL A 54 -26.97 11.48 9.04
C VAL A 54 -27.79 12.28 10.08
N ARG A 55 -27.52 12.08 11.38
CA ARG A 55 -28.18 12.83 12.45
C ARG A 55 -28.14 14.34 12.25
N TYR A 56 -26.98 14.90 11.92
CA TYR A 56 -26.82 16.33 11.68
C TYR A 56 -27.65 16.79 10.49
N ARG A 57 -27.60 16.09 9.38
CA ARG A 57 -28.36 16.41 8.16
C ARG A 57 -29.85 16.37 8.40
N THR A 58 -30.36 15.29 9.01
CA THR A 58 -31.78 15.15 9.33
C THR A 58 -32.30 16.27 10.26
N LEU A 59 -31.55 16.61 11.32
CA LEU A 59 -31.94 17.70 12.21
C LEU A 59 -31.96 19.06 11.49
N LYS A 60 -30.99 19.32 10.61
CA LYS A 60 -30.97 20.54 9.80
C LYS A 60 -32.15 20.60 8.82
N GLU A 61 -32.50 19.51 8.18
CA GLU A 61 -33.65 19.40 7.26
C GLU A 61 -34.98 19.62 8.04
N GLN A 62 -35.05 19.24 9.31
CA GLN A 62 -36.17 19.47 10.20
C GLN A 62 -36.24 20.90 10.78
N GLY A 63 -35.26 21.76 10.44
CA GLY A 63 -35.24 23.16 10.90
C GLY A 63 -34.67 23.36 12.30
N ALA A 64 -34.00 22.37 12.89
CA ALA A 64 -33.39 22.48 14.21
C ALA A 64 -32.30 23.56 14.27
N THR A 65 -32.29 24.32 15.37
CA THR A 65 -31.27 25.32 15.68
C THR A 65 -29.91 24.66 15.94
N ASP A 66 -28.82 25.42 15.84
CA ASP A 66 -27.49 24.91 16.17
C ASP A 66 -27.37 24.44 17.62
N GLU A 67 -28.08 25.12 18.56
CA GLU A 67 -28.10 24.76 19.98
C GLU A 67 -28.80 23.42 20.21
N GLU A 68 -29.95 23.21 19.55
CA GLU A 68 -30.69 21.93 19.60
C GLU A 68 -29.86 20.77 19.02
N ILE A 69 -29.16 21.00 17.91
CA ILE A 69 -28.28 20.03 17.32
C ILE A 69 -27.13 19.67 18.27
N VAL A 70 -26.45 20.67 18.85
CA VAL A 70 -25.38 20.45 19.83
C VAL A 70 -25.89 19.66 21.03
N ARG A 71 -27.06 20.01 21.53
CA ARG A 71 -27.71 19.29 22.64
C ARG A 71 -28.02 17.85 22.28
N SER A 72 -28.55 17.60 21.09
CA SER A 72 -28.83 16.24 20.58
C SER A 72 -27.55 15.36 20.53
N PHE A 73 -26.41 15.91 20.16
CA PHE A 73 -25.14 15.16 20.15
C PHE A 73 -24.57 14.85 21.53
N ARG A 74 -25.05 15.54 22.58
CA ARG A 74 -24.62 15.36 23.97
C ARG A 74 -25.61 14.60 24.83
N THR A 75 -26.82 14.33 24.31
CA THR A 75 -27.85 13.57 25.02
C THR A 75 -27.66 12.08 24.78
N PRO A 76 -27.52 11.26 25.84
CA PRO A 76 -27.38 9.80 25.67
C PRO A 76 -28.62 9.17 25.05
N HIS A 77 -28.39 8.19 24.16
CA HIS A 77 -29.44 7.35 23.58
C HIS A 77 -28.98 5.90 23.60
N VAL A 78 -29.91 4.96 23.63
CA VAL A 78 -29.60 3.55 23.34
C VAL A 78 -29.28 3.45 21.85
N MET A 79 -28.13 2.88 21.54
CA MET A 79 -27.68 2.67 20.17
C MET A 79 -26.95 1.35 20.05
N THR A 80 -27.09 0.72 18.91
CA THR A 80 -26.37 -0.52 18.56
C THR A 80 -25.00 -0.19 18.00
N LEU A 81 -23.95 -0.67 18.64
CA LEU A 81 -22.57 -0.45 18.25
C LEU A 81 -21.91 -1.72 17.70
N PHE A 82 -21.09 -1.55 16.69
CA PHE A 82 -20.25 -2.63 16.15
C PHE A 82 -19.18 -3.05 17.16
N THR A 83 -18.98 -4.36 17.29
CA THR A 83 -17.76 -4.97 17.83
C THR A 83 -17.35 -6.16 16.97
N TYR A 84 -16.09 -6.58 17.04
CA TYR A 84 -15.62 -7.80 16.32
C TYR A 84 -16.28 -9.10 16.81
N HIS A 85 -17.03 -9.04 17.91
CA HIS A 85 -17.76 -10.17 18.51
C HIS A 85 -19.29 -10.11 18.30
N GLY A 86 -19.74 -9.17 17.49
CA GLY A 86 -21.15 -8.90 17.23
C GLY A 86 -21.57 -7.50 17.70
N ASN A 87 -22.80 -7.11 17.34
CA ASN A 87 -23.36 -5.83 17.72
C ASN A 87 -23.80 -5.82 19.18
N VAL A 88 -23.63 -4.70 19.87
CA VAL A 88 -23.96 -4.52 21.29
C VAL A 88 -24.78 -3.25 21.47
N ASP A 89 -25.92 -3.37 22.15
CA ASP A 89 -26.73 -2.21 22.54
C ASP A 89 -26.13 -1.55 23.78
N THR A 90 -25.98 -0.24 23.71
CA THR A 90 -25.40 0.54 24.82
C THR A 90 -26.01 1.94 24.89
N LEU A 91 -26.02 2.52 26.08
CA LEU A 91 -26.39 3.91 26.31
C LEU A 91 -25.15 4.80 26.12
N MET A 92 -25.18 5.63 25.09
CA MET A 92 -24.02 6.47 24.73
C MET A 92 -24.49 7.77 24.09
N THR A 93 -23.68 8.84 24.22
CA THR A 93 -23.92 10.06 23.43
C THR A 93 -23.50 9.88 21.97
N PRO A 94 -24.17 10.51 21.00
CA PRO A 94 -23.78 10.46 19.60
C PRO A 94 -22.32 10.93 19.34
N ILE A 95 -21.83 11.90 20.11
CA ILE A 95 -20.43 12.34 19.96
C ILE A 95 -19.44 11.28 20.47
N ASP A 96 -19.79 10.56 21.54
CA ASP A 96 -18.93 9.47 22.04
C ASP A 96 -18.99 8.26 21.11
N SER A 97 -20.13 7.99 20.45
CA SER A 97 -20.20 6.95 19.43
C SER A 97 -19.32 7.28 18.22
N ILE A 98 -19.25 8.54 17.78
CA ILE A 98 -18.31 8.97 16.73
C ILE A 98 -16.87 8.69 17.16
N ARG A 99 -16.50 9.05 18.39
CA ARG A 99 -15.17 8.77 18.94
C ARG A 99 -14.89 7.27 19.03
N TYR A 100 -15.88 6.48 19.42
CA TYR A 100 -15.82 5.02 19.48
C TYR A 100 -15.52 4.44 18.09
N TYR A 101 -16.29 4.81 17.05
CA TYR A 101 -16.05 4.34 15.68
C TYR A 101 -14.71 4.79 15.11
N LYS A 102 -14.20 5.94 15.50
CA LYS A 102 -12.84 6.39 15.14
C LYS A 102 -11.72 5.56 15.80
N SER A 103 -12.01 4.83 16.88
CA SER A 103 -11.03 3.96 17.53
C SER A 103 -10.73 2.68 16.76
N PHE A 104 -11.54 2.33 15.74
CA PHE A 104 -11.29 1.17 14.90
C PHE A 104 -10.28 1.46 13.81
N LEU A 105 -9.25 0.61 13.73
CA LEU A 105 -8.35 0.61 12.59
C LEU A 105 -9.12 0.21 11.33
N ARG A 106 -8.89 0.92 10.25
CA ARG A 106 -9.42 0.62 8.92
C ARG A 106 -8.44 -0.28 8.18
N ALA A 107 -8.96 -1.06 7.25
CA ALA A 107 -8.13 -1.87 6.36
C ALA A 107 -8.75 -1.92 4.97
N ALA A 108 -7.88 -2.06 3.97
CA ALA A 108 -8.24 -2.35 2.60
C ALA A 108 -7.37 -3.48 2.08
N PHE A 109 -7.95 -4.34 1.25
CA PHE A 109 -7.24 -5.41 0.58
C PHE A 109 -7.82 -5.65 -0.81
N MET A 110 -6.96 -5.76 -1.82
CA MET A 110 -7.33 -6.22 -3.14
C MET A 110 -6.31 -7.23 -3.65
N SER A 111 -6.81 -8.28 -4.31
CA SER A 111 -5.99 -9.25 -5.03
C SER A 111 -6.50 -9.38 -6.46
N MET A 112 -5.60 -9.38 -7.42
CA MET A 112 -5.92 -9.50 -8.83
C MET A 112 -4.92 -10.40 -9.55
N ASP A 113 -5.37 -10.97 -10.65
CA ASP A 113 -4.55 -11.76 -11.55
C ASP A 113 -3.52 -10.86 -12.26
N VAL A 114 -2.27 -11.31 -12.30
CA VAL A 114 -1.14 -10.54 -12.84
C VAL A 114 -1.30 -10.27 -14.33
N HIS A 115 -1.83 -11.25 -15.10
CA HIS A 115 -1.82 -11.22 -16.56
C HIS A 115 -3.10 -10.66 -17.16
N THR A 116 -4.22 -10.76 -16.43
CA THR A 116 -5.53 -10.33 -16.93
C THR A 116 -6.12 -9.15 -16.20
N GLY A 117 -5.55 -8.77 -15.06
CA GLY A 117 -6.12 -7.75 -14.19
C GLY A 117 -7.41 -8.20 -13.46
N ALA A 118 -7.89 -9.43 -13.67
CA ALA A 118 -9.14 -9.90 -13.08
C ALA A 118 -9.07 -9.87 -11.55
N VAL A 119 -9.97 -9.11 -10.92
CA VAL A 119 -10.04 -8.97 -9.46
C VAL A 119 -10.55 -10.28 -8.85
N LYS A 120 -9.76 -10.88 -7.96
CA LYS A 120 -10.01 -12.16 -7.31
C LYS A 120 -10.55 -12.04 -5.90
N ALA A 121 -10.20 -10.94 -5.22
CA ALA A 121 -10.69 -10.62 -3.89
C ALA A 121 -10.65 -9.11 -3.67
N TYR A 122 -11.63 -8.60 -2.91
CA TYR A 122 -11.82 -7.18 -2.66
C TYR A 122 -12.43 -6.94 -1.29
N VAL A 123 -11.69 -6.30 -0.40
CA VAL A 123 -12.16 -5.95 0.95
C VAL A 123 -11.99 -4.44 1.13
N GLY A 124 -13.06 -3.69 0.94
CA GLY A 124 -13.09 -2.22 1.00
C GLY A 124 -13.08 -1.65 2.42
N GLY A 125 -13.33 -2.47 3.43
CA GLY A 125 -13.37 -2.09 4.84
C GLY A 125 -13.42 -3.28 5.77
N ILE A 126 -13.37 -3.05 7.08
CA ILE A 126 -13.35 -4.11 8.10
C ILE A 126 -14.72 -4.77 8.33
N ASP A 127 -15.79 -4.07 7.99
CA ASP A 127 -17.18 -4.52 8.07
C ASP A 127 -18.06 -3.64 7.16
N TYR A 128 -18.80 -4.23 6.23
CA TYR A 128 -19.55 -3.45 5.24
C TYR A 128 -20.78 -2.76 5.84
N GLU A 129 -21.41 -3.33 6.86
CA GLU A 129 -22.60 -2.74 7.47
C GLU A 129 -22.29 -1.42 8.16
N HIS A 130 -21.16 -1.37 8.88
CA HIS A 130 -20.80 -0.25 9.76
C HIS A 130 -19.74 0.68 9.16
N PHE A 131 -18.92 0.20 8.20
CA PHE A 131 -17.80 0.94 7.60
C PHE A 131 -17.88 0.89 6.07
N LYS A 132 -18.86 1.62 5.53
CA LYS A 132 -19.23 1.55 4.10
C LYS A 132 -18.29 2.29 3.17
N TYR A 133 -17.41 3.14 3.69
CA TYR A 133 -16.47 3.88 2.84
C TYR A 133 -15.43 2.94 2.25
N ASP A 134 -15.40 2.87 0.92
CA ASP A 134 -14.49 1.99 0.20
C ASP A 134 -13.06 2.51 0.24
N MET A 135 -12.19 1.80 0.94
CA MET A 135 -10.77 2.12 1.07
C MET A 135 -9.89 1.50 -0.03
N VAL A 136 -10.46 0.70 -0.96
CA VAL A 136 -9.70 0.09 -2.05
C VAL A 136 -9.61 0.99 -3.26
N MET A 137 -10.74 1.50 -3.77
CA MET A 137 -10.77 2.30 -4.99
C MET A 137 -11.03 3.79 -4.71
N VAL A 138 -11.78 4.12 -3.66
CA VAL A 138 -12.18 5.50 -3.33
C VAL A 138 -11.24 6.13 -2.32
N GLY A 139 -10.87 5.39 -1.29
CA GLY A 139 -9.95 5.86 -0.25
C GLY A 139 -8.54 6.06 -0.78
N ARG A 140 -8.01 7.26 -0.65
CA ARG A 140 -6.63 7.60 -1.00
C ARG A 140 -5.84 7.87 0.27
N ARG A 141 -4.67 7.25 0.37
CA ARG A 141 -3.80 7.36 1.54
C ARG A 141 -2.35 7.50 1.11
N GLN A 142 -1.57 8.20 1.92
CA GLN A 142 -0.16 8.40 1.66
C GLN A 142 0.57 7.05 1.62
N VAL A 143 1.30 6.78 0.52
CA VAL A 143 1.87 5.45 0.25
C VAL A 143 3.23 5.21 0.89
N GLY A 144 3.90 6.27 1.32
CA GLY A 144 5.22 6.16 1.92
C GLY A 144 6.20 5.39 1.02
N SER A 145 7.03 4.57 1.62
CA SER A 145 8.06 3.82 0.89
C SER A 145 7.55 2.82 -0.15
N ALA A 146 6.23 2.60 -0.27
CA ALA A 146 5.68 1.75 -1.33
C ALA A 146 5.79 2.40 -2.74
N ILE A 147 6.09 3.70 -2.82
CA ILE A 147 6.36 4.42 -4.07
C ILE A 147 7.76 4.15 -4.64
N LYS A 148 8.71 3.75 -3.80
CA LYS A 148 10.13 3.64 -4.19
C LYS A 148 10.40 2.73 -5.40
N PRO A 149 9.71 1.59 -5.59
CA PRO A 149 9.92 0.75 -6.76
C PRO A 149 9.79 1.49 -8.09
N TYR A 150 8.91 2.50 -8.20
CA TYR A 150 8.75 3.28 -9.43
C TYR A 150 9.96 4.18 -9.71
N LEU A 151 10.57 4.75 -8.66
CA LEU A 151 11.82 5.51 -8.81
C LEU A 151 12.98 4.60 -9.23
N TYR A 152 13.04 3.40 -8.68
CA TYR A 152 14.07 2.44 -9.06
C TYR A 152 13.83 1.87 -10.47
N ALA A 153 12.57 1.73 -10.89
CA ALA A 153 12.22 1.40 -12.28
C ALA A 153 12.70 2.48 -13.25
N LEU A 154 12.53 3.77 -12.90
CA LEU A 154 13.09 4.87 -13.67
C LEU A 154 14.62 4.76 -13.76
N ALA A 155 15.31 4.39 -12.68
CA ALA A 155 16.76 4.17 -12.70
C ALA A 155 17.14 3.02 -13.66
N MET A 156 16.40 1.91 -13.65
CA MET A 156 16.64 0.78 -14.57
C MET A 156 16.40 1.17 -16.03
N GLN A 157 15.36 1.94 -16.33
CA GLN A 157 15.08 2.48 -17.66
C GLN A 157 16.17 3.43 -18.15
N ASN A 158 16.90 4.08 -17.24
CA ASN A 158 18.05 4.94 -17.55
C ASN A 158 19.39 4.18 -17.53
N GLY A 159 19.39 2.85 -17.78
CA GLY A 159 20.59 2.04 -17.95
C GLY A 159 21.28 1.59 -16.65
N MET A 160 20.73 1.93 -15.47
CA MET A 160 21.25 1.42 -14.20
C MET A 160 20.89 -0.06 -14.01
N THR A 161 21.56 -0.70 -13.06
CA THR A 161 21.35 -2.11 -12.72
C THR A 161 21.14 -2.25 -11.20
N PRO A 162 20.62 -3.37 -10.73
CA PRO A 162 20.57 -3.69 -9.30
C PRO A 162 21.94 -3.61 -8.60
N CYS A 163 23.01 -3.81 -9.35
CA CYS A 163 24.40 -3.78 -8.88
C CYS A 163 25.06 -2.39 -8.96
N SER A 164 24.45 -1.43 -9.66
CA SER A 164 24.90 -0.03 -9.65
C SER A 164 24.96 0.48 -8.23
N THR A 165 26.00 1.24 -7.89
CA THR A 165 26.24 1.71 -6.52
C THR A 165 25.87 3.17 -6.32
N ALA A 166 25.49 3.49 -5.11
CA ALA A 166 25.21 4.86 -4.66
C ALA A 166 25.79 5.10 -3.26
N PRO A 167 26.19 6.34 -2.94
CA PRO A 167 26.77 6.67 -1.63
C PRO A 167 25.67 6.66 -0.55
N ASN A 168 25.84 5.84 0.47
CA ASN A 168 24.93 5.75 1.61
C ASN A 168 25.25 6.81 2.66
N VAL A 169 25.06 8.08 2.31
CA VAL A 169 25.35 9.24 3.15
C VAL A 169 24.19 10.22 3.18
N GLN A 170 24.02 10.90 4.31
CA GLN A 170 23.05 11.97 4.41
C GLN A 170 23.52 13.20 3.63
N ARG A 171 22.68 13.70 2.73
CA ARG A 171 22.92 14.92 1.95
C ARG A 171 21.69 15.83 2.01
N THR A 172 21.91 17.13 1.84
CA THR A 172 20.86 18.13 1.71
C THR A 172 20.63 18.44 0.23
N TYR A 173 19.37 18.43 -0.20
CA TYR A 173 18.94 18.71 -1.56
C TYR A 173 17.91 19.83 -1.53
N GLY A 174 18.26 21.03 -2.03
CA GLY A 174 17.35 22.18 -2.05
C GLY A 174 16.74 22.53 -0.69
N GLY A 175 17.55 22.46 0.40
CA GLY A 175 17.09 22.72 1.77
C GLY A 175 16.43 21.50 2.47
N TRP A 176 16.19 20.40 1.75
CA TRP A 176 15.64 19.17 2.33
C TRP A 176 16.73 18.16 2.67
N THR A 177 16.70 17.65 3.90
CA THR A 177 17.67 16.66 4.39
C THR A 177 16.93 15.41 4.87
N PRO A 178 16.90 14.32 4.09
CA PRO A 178 16.22 13.08 4.48
C PRO A 178 16.89 12.45 5.70
N ARG A 179 16.06 11.95 6.61
CA ARG A 179 16.51 11.19 7.80
C ARG A 179 16.20 9.73 7.60
N ASN A 180 17.21 8.89 7.70
CA ASN A 180 17.04 7.43 7.63
C ASN A 180 16.85 6.84 9.03
N THR A 181 16.05 5.78 9.15
CA THR A 181 15.82 5.12 10.45
C THR A 181 17.00 4.28 10.91
N SER A 182 17.86 3.85 9.98
CA SER A 182 19.05 3.04 10.25
C SER A 182 20.30 3.72 9.71
N ARG A 183 21.42 3.60 10.44
CA ARG A 183 22.75 4.00 9.98
C ARG A 183 23.60 2.82 9.49
N ALA A 184 23.01 1.66 9.25
CA ALA A 184 23.72 0.52 8.70
C ALA A 184 24.46 0.91 7.40
N ARG A 185 25.72 0.54 7.28
CA ARG A 185 26.62 0.87 6.16
C ARG A 185 26.74 2.35 5.84
N TYR A 186 26.55 3.24 6.83
CA TYR A 186 26.77 4.69 6.64
C TYR A 186 28.20 4.98 6.14
N GLY A 187 28.32 5.85 5.14
CA GLY A 187 29.60 6.22 4.54
C GLY A 187 30.08 5.26 3.43
N GLN A 188 29.42 4.12 3.20
CA GLN A 188 29.82 3.15 2.19
C GLN A 188 29.12 3.39 0.86
N GLN A 189 29.72 2.93 -0.22
CA GLN A 189 29.02 2.66 -1.48
C GLN A 189 28.18 1.40 -1.30
N VAL A 190 26.90 1.47 -1.64
CA VAL A 190 25.97 0.33 -1.55
C VAL A 190 25.23 0.14 -2.85
N THR A 191 24.85 -1.10 -3.17
CA THR A 191 24.10 -1.39 -4.39
C THR A 191 22.68 -0.85 -4.33
N LEU A 192 22.10 -0.53 -5.48
CA LEU A 192 20.69 -0.13 -5.57
C LEU A 192 19.78 -1.23 -5.05
N ARG A 193 20.09 -2.51 -5.31
CA ARG A 193 19.39 -3.66 -4.70
C ARG A 193 19.32 -3.54 -3.18
N TRP A 194 20.45 -3.29 -2.52
CA TRP A 194 20.49 -3.11 -1.07
C TRP A 194 19.68 -1.88 -0.63
N GLY A 195 19.78 -0.78 -1.38
CA GLY A 195 19.02 0.45 -1.11
C GLY A 195 17.51 0.23 -1.06
N LEU A 196 16.96 -0.49 -2.06
CA LEU A 196 15.53 -0.84 -2.11
C LEU A 196 15.16 -1.88 -1.06
N GLN A 197 16.01 -2.92 -0.88
CA GLN A 197 15.85 -3.99 0.09
C GLN A 197 15.69 -3.45 1.52
N GLN A 198 16.52 -2.49 1.90
CA GLN A 198 16.49 -1.82 3.21
C GLN A 198 15.56 -0.61 3.24
N SER A 199 14.89 -0.30 2.13
CA SER A 199 14.04 0.88 2.01
C SER A 199 14.76 2.19 2.38
N ASN A 200 16.05 2.30 2.04
CA ASN A 200 16.93 3.40 2.45
C ASN A 200 16.50 4.73 1.83
N TYR A 201 16.40 5.78 2.65
CA TYR A 201 15.93 7.10 2.22
C TYR A 201 17.03 7.90 1.51
N TRP A 202 18.29 7.73 1.93
CA TRP A 202 19.41 8.46 1.33
C TRP A 202 19.66 8.02 -0.11
N ILE A 203 19.52 6.71 -0.39
CA ILE A 203 19.65 6.18 -1.75
C ILE A 203 18.49 6.66 -2.63
N SER A 204 17.26 6.68 -2.11
CA SER A 204 16.12 7.21 -2.86
C SER A 204 16.26 8.70 -3.14
N ALA A 205 16.75 9.49 -2.16
CA ALA A 205 17.03 10.91 -2.35
C ALA A 205 18.17 11.15 -3.34
N TYR A 206 19.21 10.32 -3.33
CA TYR A 206 20.25 10.35 -4.34
C TYR A 206 19.70 10.09 -5.75
N LEU A 207 18.88 9.06 -5.92
CA LEU A 207 18.29 8.71 -7.22
C LEU A 207 17.38 9.80 -7.77
N ILE A 208 16.45 10.35 -6.96
CA ILE A 208 15.55 11.39 -7.46
C ILE A 208 16.30 12.69 -7.79
N ASN A 209 17.39 12.99 -7.07
CA ASN A 209 18.21 14.14 -7.39
C ASN A 209 19.02 13.92 -8.69
N LEU A 210 19.44 12.69 -8.95
CA LEU A 210 20.17 12.33 -10.17
C LEU A 210 19.26 12.31 -11.40
N LEU A 211 18.07 11.71 -11.28
CA LEU A 211 17.14 11.47 -12.38
C LEU A 211 16.18 12.64 -12.64
N GLY A 212 15.95 13.46 -11.61
CA GLY A 212 15.04 14.59 -11.64
C GLY A 212 13.60 14.26 -11.22
N PRO A 213 12.96 15.13 -10.39
CA PRO A 213 11.58 14.94 -9.96
C PRO A 213 10.57 14.90 -11.10
N SER A 214 10.76 15.68 -12.17
CA SER A 214 9.87 15.70 -13.33
C SER A 214 9.84 14.38 -14.09
N GLN A 215 11.01 13.75 -14.27
CA GLN A 215 11.08 12.41 -14.87
C GLN A 215 10.38 11.37 -14.00
N PHE A 216 10.48 11.52 -12.69
CA PHE A 216 9.77 10.64 -11.77
C PHE A 216 8.24 10.83 -11.83
N VAL A 217 7.75 12.06 -11.98
CA VAL A 217 6.32 12.32 -12.23
C VAL A 217 5.87 11.67 -13.54
N ASN A 218 6.64 11.81 -14.61
CA ASN A 218 6.29 11.20 -15.91
C ASN A 218 6.15 9.68 -15.80
N ILE A 219 7.11 8.98 -15.21
CA ILE A 219 6.99 7.53 -15.07
C ILE A 219 5.85 7.12 -14.13
N LEU A 220 5.50 7.91 -13.11
CA LEU A 220 4.33 7.66 -12.28
C LEU A 220 3.03 7.73 -13.11
N HIS A 221 2.93 8.65 -14.09
CA HIS A 221 1.81 8.67 -15.04
C HIS A 221 1.77 7.42 -15.91
N ASP A 222 2.91 6.95 -16.40
CA ASP A 222 3.00 5.72 -17.20
C ASP A 222 2.51 4.51 -16.38
N PHE A 223 2.81 4.47 -15.08
CA PHE A 223 2.27 3.48 -14.15
C PHE A 223 0.78 3.67 -13.84
N GLY A 224 0.15 4.73 -14.34
CA GLY A 224 -1.30 4.99 -14.23
C GLY A 224 -1.71 5.82 -13.03
N PHE A 225 -0.81 6.57 -12.43
CA PHE A 225 -1.13 7.47 -11.32
C PHE A 225 -1.44 8.87 -11.83
N TYR A 226 -2.71 9.17 -11.99
CA TYR A 226 -3.21 10.48 -12.39
C TYR A 226 -3.82 11.20 -11.19
N ASN A 227 -2.97 11.83 -10.39
CA ASN A 227 -3.39 12.56 -9.20
C ASN A 227 -2.84 13.99 -9.26
N PRO A 228 -3.68 15.04 -9.12
CA PRO A 228 -3.23 16.42 -9.09
C PRO A 228 -2.13 16.70 -8.04
N ASP A 229 -2.07 15.93 -6.97
CA ASP A 229 -1.02 16.06 -5.96
C ASP A 229 0.35 15.58 -6.49
N ILE A 230 0.39 14.61 -7.40
CA ILE A 230 1.63 14.19 -8.08
C ILE A 230 2.11 15.30 -9.01
N ASP A 231 1.21 15.88 -9.80
CA ASP A 231 1.53 16.92 -10.78
C ASP A 231 2.07 18.22 -10.16
N ARG A 232 1.62 18.54 -8.95
CA ARG A 232 2.05 19.73 -8.21
C ARG A 232 3.41 19.55 -7.52
N PHE A 233 3.86 18.31 -7.29
CA PHE A 233 5.09 18.02 -6.57
C PHE A 233 6.29 17.89 -7.52
N THR A 234 6.97 18.99 -7.79
CA THR A 234 8.33 18.98 -8.35
C THR A 234 9.43 18.79 -7.27
N SER A 235 9.03 18.42 -6.06
CA SER A 235 9.94 18.30 -4.91
C SER A 235 10.57 16.91 -4.84
N PRO A 236 11.87 16.80 -4.48
CA PRO A 236 12.52 15.51 -4.21
C PRO A 236 11.85 14.66 -3.13
N VAL A 237 11.04 15.25 -2.25
CA VAL A 237 10.29 14.54 -1.20
C VAL A 237 9.32 13.50 -1.78
N LEU A 238 8.89 13.66 -3.04
CA LEU A 238 8.03 12.71 -3.74
C LEU A 238 8.59 11.27 -3.70
N CYS A 239 9.91 11.09 -3.73
CA CYS A 239 10.56 9.76 -3.66
C CYS A 239 10.29 9.01 -2.34
N LEU A 240 9.78 9.67 -1.32
CA LEU A 240 9.40 9.07 -0.03
C LEU A 240 7.91 8.78 0.07
N GLY A 241 7.12 9.04 -0.99
CA GLY A 241 5.71 8.72 -1.06
C GLY A 241 4.81 9.68 -0.31
N SER A 242 5.03 10.98 -0.52
CA SER A 242 4.14 12.04 -0.03
C SER A 242 2.77 12.06 -0.71
N SER A 243 2.63 11.40 -1.86
CA SER A 243 1.38 11.32 -2.61
C SER A 243 0.38 10.34 -2.00
N GLU A 244 -0.90 10.65 -2.14
CA GLU A 244 -2.01 9.79 -1.71
C GLU A 244 -2.54 8.99 -2.89
N LEU A 245 -2.54 7.65 -2.76
CA LEU A 245 -3.01 6.71 -3.78
C LEU A 245 -3.96 5.69 -3.16
N SER A 246 -4.76 5.05 -4.00
CA SER A 246 -5.65 3.97 -3.60
C SER A 246 -4.95 2.61 -3.68
N VAL A 247 -5.47 1.62 -2.94
CA VAL A 247 -4.97 0.23 -3.02
C VAL A 247 -5.15 -0.33 -4.43
N GLY A 248 -6.25 0.02 -5.10
CA GLY A 248 -6.53 -0.43 -6.46
C GLY A 248 -5.54 0.11 -7.48
N GLU A 249 -5.20 1.40 -7.42
CA GLU A 249 -4.16 2.00 -8.28
C GLU A 249 -2.81 1.32 -8.04
N MET A 250 -2.45 1.10 -6.77
CA MET A 250 -1.19 0.43 -6.41
C MET A 250 -1.13 -1.02 -6.90
N CYS A 251 -2.22 -1.80 -6.77
CA CYS A 251 -2.28 -3.16 -7.31
C CYS A 251 -2.11 -3.17 -8.83
N SER A 252 -2.82 -2.30 -9.55
CA SER A 252 -2.68 -2.16 -11.00
C SER A 252 -1.23 -1.86 -11.40
N ALA A 253 -0.60 -0.88 -10.77
CA ALA A 253 0.77 -0.48 -11.07
C ALA A 253 1.80 -1.60 -10.76
N TYR A 254 1.60 -2.37 -9.68
CA TYR A 254 2.50 -3.46 -9.31
C TYR A 254 2.41 -4.68 -10.24
N THR A 255 1.33 -4.83 -11.05
CA THR A 255 1.32 -5.88 -12.10
C THR A 255 2.48 -5.73 -13.06
N THR A 256 2.90 -4.51 -13.36
CA THR A 256 4.04 -4.20 -14.26
C THR A 256 5.30 -4.99 -13.89
N PHE A 257 5.61 -5.10 -12.58
CA PHE A 257 6.81 -5.80 -12.12
C PHE A 257 6.70 -7.33 -12.23
N ALA A 258 5.50 -7.87 -12.14
CA ALA A 258 5.23 -9.30 -12.22
C ALA A 258 4.88 -9.76 -13.64
N ASN A 259 4.52 -8.84 -14.53
CA ASN A 259 4.02 -9.08 -15.89
C ASN A 259 4.94 -8.48 -16.96
N ARG A 260 6.25 -8.66 -16.80
CA ARG A 260 7.27 -8.34 -17.83
C ARG A 260 7.20 -6.90 -18.36
N GLY A 261 6.86 -5.94 -17.47
CA GLY A 261 6.77 -4.52 -17.84
C GLY A 261 5.38 -4.05 -18.27
N VAL A 262 4.40 -4.95 -18.34
CA VAL A 262 3.03 -4.65 -18.77
C VAL A 262 2.12 -4.45 -17.56
N ARG A 263 1.49 -3.29 -17.47
CA ARG A 263 0.47 -2.96 -16.48
C ARG A 263 -0.89 -3.47 -16.90
N CYS A 264 -1.63 -4.08 -15.95
CA CYS A 264 -3.02 -4.46 -16.12
C CYS A 264 -3.94 -3.59 -15.27
N ALA A 265 -4.97 -3.00 -15.88
CA ALA A 265 -6.03 -2.33 -15.12
C ALA A 265 -6.92 -3.36 -14.41
N PRO A 266 -7.52 -3.01 -13.23
CA PRO A 266 -8.42 -3.90 -12.53
C PRO A 266 -9.66 -4.23 -13.38
N LEU A 267 -9.93 -5.51 -13.59
CA LEU A 267 -11.07 -6.03 -14.32
C LEU A 267 -12.07 -6.67 -13.35
N PHE A 268 -13.22 -6.02 -13.14
CA PHE A 268 -14.25 -6.46 -12.20
C PHE A 268 -15.34 -7.32 -12.87
N VAL A 269 -15.64 -7.04 -14.14
CA VAL A 269 -16.68 -7.72 -14.91
C VAL A 269 -16.06 -8.26 -16.18
N THR A 270 -16.13 -9.56 -16.40
CA THR A 270 -15.59 -10.23 -17.61
C THR A 270 -16.63 -10.40 -18.69
N LYS A 271 -17.90 -10.62 -18.30
CA LYS A 271 -19.04 -10.72 -19.23
C LYS A 271 -20.35 -10.40 -18.52
N ILE A 272 -21.34 -10.01 -19.33
CA ILE A 272 -22.74 -9.85 -18.94
C ILE A 272 -23.55 -10.81 -19.79
N GLU A 273 -24.41 -11.60 -19.17
CA GLU A 273 -25.31 -12.59 -19.82
C GLU A 273 -26.76 -12.31 -19.44
N ASP A 274 -27.69 -12.60 -20.35
CA ASP A 274 -29.12 -12.61 -20.04
C ASP A 274 -29.53 -13.86 -19.23
N SER A 275 -30.80 -13.94 -18.85
CA SER A 275 -31.35 -15.11 -18.12
C SER A 275 -31.32 -16.42 -18.90
N HIS A 276 -31.06 -16.38 -20.20
CA HIS A 276 -30.99 -17.55 -21.09
C HIS A 276 -29.55 -17.99 -21.37
N GLY A 277 -28.54 -17.24 -20.83
CA GLY A 277 -27.13 -17.52 -21.04
C GLY A 277 -26.54 -16.88 -22.31
N ASN A 278 -27.30 -16.04 -23.02
CA ASN A 278 -26.78 -15.33 -24.17
C ASN A 278 -25.86 -14.21 -23.68
N VAL A 279 -24.69 -14.11 -24.27
CA VAL A 279 -23.71 -13.07 -23.91
C VAL A 279 -24.13 -11.72 -24.48
N ILE A 280 -24.43 -10.75 -23.61
CA ILE A 280 -24.78 -9.38 -23.97
C ILE A 280 -23.51 -8.54 -24.19
N ALA A 281 -22.51 -8.69 -23.32
CA ALA A 281 -21.24 -7.97 -23.42
C ALA A 281 -20.08 -8.81 -22.87
N LYS A 282 -18.89 -8.64 -23.47
CA LYS A 282 -17.61 -9.16 -22.97
C LYS A 282 -16.65 -8.00 -22.77
N PHE A 283 -15.87 -8.04 -21.68
CA PHE A 283 -14.85 -7.06 -21.37
C PHE A 283 -13.47 -7.70 -21.48
N GLN A 284 -12.56 -7.00 -22.12
CA GLN A 284 -11.18 -7.43 -22.28
C GLN A 284 -10.29 -6.71 -21.26
N PRO A 285 -9.19 -7.34 -20.82
CA PRO A 285 -8.19 -6.68 -20.01
C PRO A 285 -7.64 -5.43 -20.70
N LEU A 286 -7.58 -4.33 -19.95
CA LEU A 286 -6.88 -3.12 -20.39
C LEU A 286 -5.43 -3.21 -19.92
N MET A 287 -4.53 -3.29 -20.88
CA MET A 287 -3.10 -3.46 -20.63
C MET A 287 -2.28 -2.42 -21.41
N ASN A 288 -1.18 -2.00 -20.83
CA ASN A 288 -0.20 -1.15 -21.51
C ASN A 288 1.21 -1.48 -21.03
N GLU A 289 2.17 -1.46 -21.94
CA GLU A 289 3.58 -1.52 -21.60
C GLU A 289 4.00 -0.21 -20.92
N VAL A 290 4.69 -0.32 -19.78
CA VAL A 290 5.12 0.81 -18.94
C VAL A 290 6.64 0.91 -18.91
N ILE A 291 7.31 -0.22 -18.74
CA ILE A 291 8.76 -0.32 -18.71
C ILE A 291 9.20 -1.51 -19.60
N SER A 292 10.43 -1.47 -20.07
CA SER A 292 10.99 -2.59 -20.82
C SER A 292 10.99 -3.88 -19.98
N GLU A 293 10.88 -5.02 -20.65
CA GLU A 293 10.94 -6.33 -20.03
C GLU A 293 12.23 -6.53 -19.21
N GLU A 294 13.37 -6.08 -19.77
CA GLU A 294 14.66 -6.12 -19.07
C GLU A 294 14.62 -5.34 -17.76
N SER A 295 14.06 -4.13 -17.78
CA SER A 295 13.89 -3.31 -16.56
C SER A 295 12.94 -3.97 -15.56
N ALA A 296 11.89 -4.64 -16.04
CA ALA A 296 10.98 -5.40 -15.18
C ALA A 296 11.68 -6.56 -14.48
N PHE A 297 12.54 -7.31 -15.17
CA PHE A 297 13.34 -8.39 -14.58
C PHE A 297 14.36 -7.87 -13.56
N LYS A 298 15.01 -6.73 -13.84
CA LYS A 298 15.89 -6.05 -12.88
C LYS A 298 15.14 -5.63 -11.63
N MET A 299 13.93 -5.08 -11.79
CA MET A 299 13.06 -4.70 -10.67
C MET A 299 12.55 -5.90 -9.88
N LEU A 300 12.22 -7.00 -10.58
CA LEU A 300 11.79 -8.24 -9.94
C LEU A 300 12.89 -8.81 -9.02
N ASP A 301 14.14 -8.82 -9.45
CA ASP A 301 15.29 -9.21 -8.63
C ASP A 301 15.38 -8.38 -7.34
N MET A 302 15.26 -7.05 -7.47
CA MET A 302 15.31 -6.15 -6.30
C MET A 302 14.11 -6.31 -5.35
N LEU A 303 12.90 -6.53 -5.90
CA LEU A 303 11.69 -6.69 -5.10
C LEU A 303 11.63 -8.06 -4.41
N GLN A 304 12.22 -9.10 -4.99
CA GLN A 304 12.46 -10.37 -4.32
C GLN A 304 13.49 -10.22 -3.19
N ALA A 305 14.53 -9.41 -3.36
CA ALA A 305 15.49 -9.13 -2.30
C ALA A 305 14.84 -8.47 -1.07
N VAL A 306 13.83 -7.61 -1.26
CA VAL A 306 13.04 -7.04 -0.14
C VAL A 306 12.38 -8.13 0.71
N ILE A 307 11.89 -9.19 0.08
CA ILE A 307 11.22 -10.32 0.75
C ILE A 307 12.23 -11.29 1.36
N ASN A 308 13.34 -11.57 0.66
CA ASN A 308 14.29 -12.60 1.06
C ASN A 308 15.28 -12.16 2.16
N GLY A 309 15.42 -10.87 2.43
CA GLY A 309 16.35 -10.37 3.46
C GLY A 309 16.19 -8.88 3.78
N GLY A 310 15.07 -8.27 3.37
CA GLY A 310 14.78 -6.86 3.61
C GLY A 310 13.58 -6.63 4.52
N THR A 311 12.92 -5.49 4.32
CA THR A 311 11.79 -5.05 5.15
C THR A 311 10.56 -5.97 5.07
N GLY A 312 10.44 -6.79 4.03
CA GLY A 312 9.40 -7.82 3.85
C GLY A 312 9.80 -9.21 4.36
N GLY A 313 10.98 -9.40 4.95
CA GLY A 313 11.54 -10.69 5.34
C GLY A 313 10.71 -11.51 6.32
N ARG A 314 9.77 -10.88 7.02
CA ARG A 314 8.80 -11.58 7.90
C ARG A 314 7.94 -12.61 7.15
N LEU A 315 7.73 -12.47 5.85
CA LEU A 315 7.04 -13.49 5.06
C LEU A 315 7.77 -14.83 5.12
N ARG A 316 9.10 -14.80 5.10
CA ARG A 316 9.95 -15.99 5.25
C ARG A 316 10.07 -16.43 6.71
N SER A 317 10.58 -15.53 7.56
CA SER A 317 11.00 -15.87 8.93
C SER A 317 9.83 -16.12 9.89
N ARG A 318 8.70 -15.45 9.74
CA ARG A 318 7.56 -15.58 10.67
C ARG A 318 6.39 -16.37 10.06
N PHE A 319 6.15 -16.18 8.77
CA PHE A 319 4.98 -16.79 8.13
C PHE A 319 5.31 -18.06 7.34
N ASN A 320 6.59 -18.38 7.10
CA ASN A 320 7.03 -19.57 6.36
C ASN A 320 6.31 -19.71 5.02
N ILE A 321 6.25 -18.62 4.24
CA ILE A 321 5.65 -18.65 2.91
C ILE A 321 6.76 -18.88 1.89
N ASP A 322 6.64 -19.96 1.14
CA ASP A 322 7.57 -20.34 0.09
C ASP A 322 7.20 -19.74 -1.28
N GLY A 323 8.04 -20.00 -2.27
CA GLY A 323 7.85 -19.59 -3.66
C GLY A 323 8.55 -18.26 -4.00
N GLN A 324 8.45 -17.87 -5.26
CA GLN A 324 8.97 -16.60 -5.76
C GLN A 324 7.98 -15.48 -5.43
N ILE A 325 8.40 -14.56 -4.58
CA ILE A 325 7.57 -13.44 -4.10
C ILE A 325 8.39 -12.16 -4.21
N GLY A 326 7.85 -11.19 -4.91
CA GLY A 326 8.33 -9.81 -4.87
C GLY A 326 7.41 -8.94 -4.02
N GLY A 327 7.90 -7.83 -3.48
CA GLY A 327 7.04 -6.92 -2.74
C GLY A 327 7.74 -5.76 -2.09
N LYS A 328 6.95 -4.88 -1.49
CA LYS A 328 7.44 -3.69 -0.80
C LYS A 328 6.54 -3.29 0.35
N THR A 329 7.13 -2.96 1.48
CA THR A 329 6.47 -2.34 2.62
C THR A 329 6.42 -0.83 2.46
N GLY A 330 5.33 -0.22 2.89
CA GLY A 330 5.18 1.22 3.05
C GLY A 330 4.85 1.57 4.50
N THR A 331 5.43 2.65 4.98
CA THR A 331 5.12 3.24 6.28
C THR A 331 5.25 4.74 6.11
N THR A 332 4.24 5.48 6.53
CA THR A 332 4.28 6.95 6.50
C THR A 332 4.82 7.52 7.81
N ASN A 333 5.10 8.82 7.80
CA ASN A 333 5.49 9.54 9.00
C ASN A 333 4.41 9.34 10.07
N ASP A 334 4.84 9.33 11.33
CA ASP A 334 3.99 9.13 12.51
C ASP A 334 3.24 7.79 12.53
N ASN A 335 3.57 6.85 11.63
CA ASN A 335 2.94 5.53 11.50
C ASN A 335 1.44 5.59 11.17
N SER A 336 0.98 6.64 10.49
CA SER A 336 -0.43 6.84 10.15
C SER A 336 -0.96 5.82 9.14
N ASP A 337 -0.08 5.33 8.25
CA ASP A 337 -0.42 4.40 7.17
C ASP A 337 0.59 3.27 7.09
N GLY A 338 0.09 2.05 7.15
CA GLY A 338 0.86 0.83 6.91
C GLY A 338 0.46 0.17 5.61
N TRP A 339 1.41 -0.01 4.69
CA TRP A 339 1.21 -0.61 3.39
C TRP A 339 2.03 -1.87 3.21
N PHE A 340 1.47 -2.81 2.48
CA PHE A 340 2.23 -3.91 1.90
C PHE A 340 1.70 -4.24 0.50
N MET A 341 2.58 -4.15 -0.48
CA MET A 341 2.35 -4.63 -1.84
C MET A 341 3.15 -5.90 -2.04
N GLY A 342 2.48 -7.00 -2.37
CA GLY A 342 3.13 -8.28 -2.60
C GLY A 342 2.60 -8.95 -3.85
N PHE A 343 3.48 -9.63 -4.58
CA PHE A 343 3.09 -10.34 -5.79
C PHE A 343 3.87 -11.65 -5.96
N THR A 344 3.22 -12.57 -6.64
CA THR A 344 3.74 -13.85 -7.10
C THR A 344 3.70 -13.88 -8.62
N PRO A 345 4.16 -14.93 -9.30
CA PRO A 345 3.96 -15.04 -10.76
C PRO A 345 2.50 -14.97 -11.21
N GLN A 346 1.54 -15.27 -10.32
CA GLN A 346 0.13 -15.40 -10.69
C GLN A 346 -0.77 -14.30 -10.11
N LEU A 347 -0.44 -13.74 -8.94
CA LEU A 347 -1.27 -12.79 -8.21
C LEU A 347 -0.48 -11.55 -7.76
N VAL A 348 -1.12 -10.39 -7.88
CA VAL A 348 -0.73 -9.16 -7.18
C VAL A 348 -1.76 -8.89 -6.10
N SER A 349 -1.32 -8.56 -4.89
CA SER A 349 -2.22 -8.18 -3.82
C SER A 349 -1.66 -7.01 -3.01
N GLY A 350 -2.51 -6.04 -2.72
CA GLY A 350 -2.20 -4.86 -1.94
C GLY A 350 -3.01 -4.79 -0.66
N CYS A 351 -2.35 -4.36 0.41
CA CYS A 351 -2.94 -4.13 1.72
C CYS A 351 -2.61 -2.74 2.22
N TRP A 352 -3.60 -2.09 2.81
CA TRP A 352 -3.43 -0.88 3.62
C TRP A 352 -4.13 -1.05 4.97
N VAL A 353 -3.52 -0.52 6.02
CA VAL A 353 -4.11 -0.42 7.36
C VAL A 353 -3.74 0.93 7.96
N GLY A 354 -4.71 1.61 8.58
CA GLY A 354 -4.51 2.89 9.26
C GLY A 354 -5.74 3.32 10.04
N GLY A 355 -5.66 4.45 10.74
CA GLY A 355 -6.82 5.10 11.33
C GLY A 355 -7.68 5.80 10.28
N GLU A 356 -8.93 6.12 10.63
CA GLU A 356 -9.80 6.94 9.76
C GLU A 356 -9.18 8.32 9.52
N ASP A 357 -8.74 8.98 10.57
CA ASP A 357 -7.94 10.21 10.51
C ASP A 357 -6.46 9.88 10.71
N ARG A 358 -5.55 10.65 10.09
CA ARG A 358 -4.10 10.43 10.18
C ARG A 358 -3.55 10.57 11.60
N ASP A 359 -4.23 11.32 12.45
CA ASP A 359 -3.88 11.51 13.85
C ASP A 359 -4.31 10.34 14.76
N ILE A 360 -4.81 9.25 14.18
CA ILE A 360 -5.20 8.01 14.87
C ILE A 360 -4.26 6.91 14.40
N HIS A 361 -3.20 6.66 15.17
CA HIS A 361 -2.12 5.74 14.79
C HIS A 361 -1.38 5.21 16.02
N PHE A 362 -0.56 4.18 15.83
CA PHE A 362 0.39 3.73 16.85
C PHE A 362 1.51 4.75 17.02
N ASP A 363 1.89 5.07 18.25
CA ASP A 363 2.98 6.00 18.55
C ASP A 363 4.37 5.40 18.28
N ASN A 364 4.47 4.07 18.18
CA ASN A 364 5.74 3.40 17.93
C ASN A 364 5.78 2.68 16.58
N THR A 365 6.93 2.73 15.91
CA THR A 365 7.12 2.14 14.59
C THR A 365 7.04 0.61 14.61
N SER A 366 7.37 -0.06 15.72
CA SER A 366 7.33 -1.52 15.80
C SER A 366 5.91 -2.08 15.57
N MET A 367 4.88 -1.35 16.01
CA MET A 367 3.48 -1.69 15.76
C MET A 367 2.92 -1.00 14.51
N GLY A 368 3.29 0.27 14.26
CA GLY A 368 2.73 1.10 13.21
C GLY A 368 3.39 0.96 11.83
N GLN A 369 4.43 0.13 11.67
CA GLN A 369 5.04 -0.09 10.36
C GLN A 369 4.23 -1.06 9.49
N GLY A 370 4.30 -0.89 8.15
CA GLY A 370 3.60 -1.73 7.20
C GLY A 370 3.90 -3.22 7.33
N ALA A 371 5.14 -3.58 7.73
CA ALA A 371 5.52 -4.98 8.03
C ALA A 371 4.78 -5.60 9.23
N THR A 372 4.17 -4.78 10.10
CA THR A 372 3.34 -5.24 11.22
C THR A 372 1.86 -5.05 10.95
N MET A 373 1.47 -3.93 10.32
CA MET A 373 0.07 -3.60 10.09
C MET A 373 -0.53 -4.32 8.88
N ALA A 374 0.14 -4.30 7.73
CA ALA A 374 -0.43 -4.74 6.44
C ALA A 374 0.11 -6.09 5.95
N LEU A 375 1.41 -6.33 6.01
CA LEU A 375 2.06 -7.55 5.51
C LEU A 375 1.41 -8.85 6.05
N PRO A 376 1.01 -8.96 7.35
CA PRO A 376 0.42 -10.19 7.85
C PRO A 376 -0.94 -10.52 7.21
N ILE A 377 -1.72 -9.54 6.76
CA ILE A 377 -2.98 -9.77 6.03
C ILE A 377 -2.68 -10.53 4.72
N TRP A 378 -1.72 -10.02 3.96
CA TRP A 378 -1.23 -10.67 2.74
C TRP A 378 -0.75 -12.11 3.03
N ALA A 379 0.02 -12.29 4.10
CA ALA A 379 0.54 -13.60 4.49
C ALA A 379 -0.56 -14.61 4.83
N TYR A 380 -1.55 -14.21 5.62
CA TYR A 380 -2.69 -15.08 5.95
C TYR A 380 -3.53 -15.42 4.72
N TYR A 381 -3.78 -14.44 3.86
CA TYR A 381 -4.49 -14.65 2.61
C TYR A 381 -3.77 -15.67 1.71
N MET A 382 -2.48 -15.48 1.44
CA MET A 382 -1.72 -16.37 0.58
C MET A 382 -1.58 -17.78 1.14
N LYS A 383 -1.49 -17.94 2.45
CA LYS A 383 -1.52 -19.27 3.07
C LYS A 383 -2.81 -20.03 2.75
N LEU A 384 -3.95 -19.36 2.84
CA LEU A 384 -5.25 -19.96 2.53
C LEU A 384 -5.38 -20.26 1.03
N VAL A 385 -4.93 -19.34 0.17
CA VAL A 385 -4.92 -19.52 -1.28
C VAL A 385 -4.05 -20.71 -1.70
N TYR A 386 -2.85 -20.83 -1.17
CA TYR A 386 -1.94 -21.95 -1.48
C TYR A 386 -2.40 -23.30 -0.89
N ALA A 387 -3.13 -23.27 0.22
CA ALA A 387 -3.70 -24.48 0.80
C ALA A 387 -4.88 -25.05 -0.02
N ASP A 388 -5.63 -24.20 -0.70
CA ASP A 388 -6.77 -24.62 -1.53
C ASP A 388 -6.32 -24.96 -2.97
N LYS A 389 -6.00 -26.23 -3.20
CA LYS A 389 -5.53 -26.73 -4.50
C LYS A 389 -6.52 -26.54 -5.65
N ARG A 390 -7.82 -26.38 -5.37
CA ARG A 390 -8.87 -26.15 -6.37
C ARG A 390 -8.71 -24.81 -7.09
N LEU A 391 -8.02 -23.86 -6.47
CA LEU A 391 -7.79 -22.54 -7.03
C LEU A 391 -6.68 -22.50 -8.09
N GLY A 392 -5.83 -23.52 -8.16
CA GLY A 392 -4.74 -23.59 -9.14
C GLY A 392 -3.53 -22.72 -8.86
N TYR A 393 -3.47 -22.04 -7.70
CA TYR A 393 -2.32 -21.24 -7.29
C TYR A 393 -1.32 -22.10 -6.51
N SER A 394 -0.02 -21.94 -6.83
CA SER A 394 1.02 -22.76 -6.20
C SER A 394 2.30 -21.95 -5.94
N PRO A 395 3.00 -22.16 -4.81
CA PRO A 395 4.30 -21.57 -4.57
C PRO A 395 5.40 -22.13 -5.49
N SER A 396 5.15 -23.25 -6.21
CA SER A 396 6.10 -23.84 -7.16
C SER A 396 6.17 -23.11 -8.50
N VAL A 397 5.17 -22.29 -8.83
CA VAL A 397 5.17 -21.47 -10.05
C VAL A 397 6.26 -20.43 -9.97
N LYS A 398 7.04 -20.31 -11.05
CA LYS A 398 8.18 -19.38 -11.17
C LYS A 398 7.84 -18.25 -12.15
N PHE A 399 8.52 -17.12 -11.96
CA PHE A 399 8.52 -16.07 -12.99
C PHE A 399 9.23 -16.57 -14.24
N ASP A 400 8.68 -16.21 -15.39
CA ASP A 400 9.26 -16.52 -16.69
C ASP A 400 10.38 -15.52 -16.99
N ILE A 401 11.59 -15.88 -16.55
CA ILE A 401 12.81 -15.09 -16.73
C ILE A 401 13.76 -15.92 -17.62
N PRO A 402 14.38 -15.33 -18.67
CA PRO A 402 15.36 -16.05 -19.48
C PRO A 402 16.48 -16.65 -18.63
N ALA A 403 16.85 -17.90 -18.91
CA ALA A 403 17.83 -18.66 -18.11
C ALA A 403 19.21 -17.98 -18.03
N ASN A 404 19.57 -17.20 -19.05
CA ASN A 404 20.84 -16.45 -19.13
C ASN A 404 20.72 -15.00 -18.68
N PHE A 405 19.57 -14.58 -18.14
CA PHE A 405 19.38 -13.21 -17.67
C PHE A 405 20.28 -12.90 -16.47
N ASN A 406 21.10 -11.87 -16.62
CA ASN A 406 21.93 -11.33 -15.53
C ASN A 406 21.44 -9.93 -15.14
N PRO A 407 20.84 -9.73 -13.96
CA PRO A 407 20.31 -8.43 -13.55
C PRO A 407 21.39 -7.35 -13.41
N CYS A 408 22.67 -7.72 -13.31
CA CYS A 408 23.79 -6.80 -13.18
C CYS A 408 24.45 -6.43 -14.53
N GLN A 409 23.98 -6.98 -15.63
CA GLN A 409 24.52 -6.67 -16.95
C GLN A 409 24.00 -5.33 -17.46
N THR A 410 24.89 -4.49 -18.02
CA THR A 410 24.55 -3.27 -18.74
C THR A 410 24.40 -3.55 -20.23
N ALA A 411 23.60 -2.74 -20.95
CA ALA A 411 23.44 -2.89 -22.41
C ALA A 411 24.78 -2.86 -23.15
N ASP A 412 25.71 -2.03 -22.69
CA ASP A 412 27.06 -1.91 -23.30
C ASP A 412 27.93 -3.15 -23.11
N SER A 413 27.66 -3.99 -22.10
CA SER A 413 28.43 -5.22 -21.90
C SER A 413 28.04 -6.35 -22.86
N ILE A 414 26.98 -6.22 -23.63
CA ILE A 414 26.57 -7.17 -24.66
C ILE A 414 27.40 -6.96 -25.94
N SER A 415 27.85 -5.73 -26.22
CA SER A 415 28.60 -5.37 -27.42
C SER A 415 30.09 -5.75 -27.37
N VAL A 416 30.66 -5.99 -26.19
CA VAL A 416 32.10 -6.26 -26.03
C VAL A 416 32.46 -7.74 -26.23
N ASN A 417 31.52 -8.66 -26.12
CA ASN A 417 31.77 -10.10 -26.32
C ASN A 417 31.55 -10.61 -27.77
N GLY A 418 31.20 -9.72 -28.71
CA GLY A 418 30.83 -10.09 -30.08
C GLY A 418 31.67 -9.51 -31.21
N ILE A 419 32.65 -8.64 -30.94
CA ILE A 419 33.53 -8.08 -31.96
C ILE A 419 34.97 -8.14 -31.48
N GLN A 420 35.62 -9.30 -31.72
CA GLN A 420 37.04 -9.34 -31.88
C GLN A 420 37.36 -8.93 -33.32
N GLU A 421 38.16 -7.89 -33.45
CA GLU A 421 38.96 -7.51 -34.59
C GLU A 421 38.29 -7.14 -35.91
N ILE A 422 38.24 -5.85 -36.22
CA ILE A 422 38.73 -5.37 -37.53
C ILE A 422 39.54 -4.09 -37.27
N TYR A 423 40.87 -4.23 -37.37
CA TYR A 423 41.80 -3.13 -37.58
C TYR A 423 41.68 -2.63 -39.03
N PHE A 424 41.51 -1.34 -39.23
CA PHE A 424 42.13 -0.58 -40.30
C PHE A 424 42.66 0.75 -39.76
#